data_bd4344bd55620f9e7057d9e45031a383
#
_entry.id   bd4344bd55620f9e7057d9e45031a383
#
_cell.length_a   1.000
_cell.length_b   1.000
_cell.length_c   1.000
_cell.angle_alpha   90.00
_cell.angle_beta   90.00
_cell.angle_gamma   90.00
#
_symmetry.space_group_name_H-M   'P 1'
#
loop_
_entity.id
_entity.type
_entity.pdbx_description
1 polymer ?
#
loop_
_entity_poly.entity_id
_entity_poly.type
_entity_poly.pdbx_seq_one_letter_code
_entity_poly.pdbx_strand_id
1 'polypeptide(L)'
;SSDVCSSDLLIGNKTLNLLPKKIRSLCPKAKKIALLSDRNVPNKFKKFLKKKLSKYELVDLNFNASEKSKSMKTVNLFVEKLLRHNFNRADLIVGIGGGITGDVAGFVASIYKRGINFINIPTTLLAQVDASIGGKTGVNSYYGKNLIGSFYQPKLVLSDTSILNSLSKKDFICGYAEILKHAIIKDKNFFYWLKKNSKNIFSKKPQYLNYAIKKSCMIKMFFVNQDVNEKNQRMILNFGHTFAHALEIKNKLSKKISHGEAVLSGMILEARLSVLKGLCSYKTLSEIVNIYKENNLSYTFKNFSNYKSVNELIPFLKNDKKNDDKKINFILLRSIGKTAQPNKNKINLMDLKKFSNLLINRNF
;
A
#
# COMPACT_ATOMS: atom_id res chain seq x y z
N SER A 1 4.87 -1.86 28.20
CA SER A 1 4.84 -1.32 26.84
C SER A 1 4.28 -2.40 25.93
N SER A 2 3.03 -2.30 25.55
CA SER A 2 2.39 -3.21 24.61
C SER A 2 3.00 -2.99 23.23
N ASP A 3 3.67 -4.01 22.70
CA ASP A 3 4.13 -4.04 21.30
C ASP A 3 2.94 -3.86 20.36
N VAL A 4 2.77 -2.67 19.86
CA VAL A 4 1.63 -2.27 19.00
C VAL A 4 1.70 -2.93 17.61
N CYS A 5 2.83 -3.55 17.24
CA CYS A 5 3.00 -4.37 16.04
C CYS A 5 3.38 -5.81 16.39
N SER A 6 2.50 -6.56 17.05
CA SER A 6 2.72 -7.97 17.40
C SER A 6 2.55 -8.96 16.22
N SER A 7 2.52 -8.48 14.98
CA SER A 7 2.47 -9.37 13.81
C SER A 7 3.86 -9.90 13.47
N ASP A 8 4.04 -11.22 13.43
CA ASP A 8 5.21 -11.81 12.79
C ASP A 8 5.24 -11.39 11.31
N LEU A 9 6.38 -10.90 10.82
CA LEU A 9 6.60 -10.59 9.41
C LEU A 9 7.65 -11.53 8.83
N LEU A 10 7.24 -12.38 7.90
CA LEU A 10 8.11 -13.33 7.20
C LEU A 10 8.23 -12.96 5.72
N ILE A 11 9.42 -12.59 5.28
CA ILE A 11 9.70 -12.20 3.89
C ILE A 11 10.76 -13.12 3.29
N GLY A 12 10.53 -13.64 2.09
CA GLY A 12 11.51 -14.43 1.40
C GLY A 12 10.99 -15.13 0.15
N ASN A 13 11.86 -15.91 -0.48
CA ASN A 13 11.49 -16.72 -1.63
C ASN A 13 11.01 -18.10 -1.16
N LYS A 14 9.88 -18.57 -1.66
CA LYS A 14 9.25 -19.86 -1.29
C LYS A 14 8.88 -19.98 0.22
N THR A 15 8.61 -18.87 0.88
CA THR A 15 8.23 -18.83 2.30
C THR A 15 6.89 -19.50 2.59
N LEU A 16 6.03 -19.68 1.59
CA LEU A 16 4.78 -20.45 1.72
C LEU A 16 5.00 -21.89 2.25
N ASN A 17 6.19 -22.46 2.05
CA ASN A 17 6.52 -23.76 2.63
C ASN A 17 6.51 -23.77 4.17
N LEU A 18 6.72 -22.63 4.80
CA LEU A 18 6.78 -22.47 6.25
C LEU A 18 5.39 -22.27 6.87
N LEU A 19 4.36 -22.02 6.06
CA LEU A 19 3.01 -21.71 6.55
C LEU A 19 2.44 -22.77 7.51
N PRO A 20 2.52 -24.11 7.23
CA PRO A 20 1.98 -25.10 8.16
C PRO A 20 2.68 -25.11 9.53
N LYS A 21 4.01 -24.90 9.56
CA LYS A 21 4.79 -24.78 10.81
C LYS A 21 4.35 -23.54 11.60
N LYS A 22 4.19 -22.40 10.90
CA LYS A 22 3.76 -21.13 11.51
C LYS A 22 2.33 -21.20 12.04
N ILE A 23 1.40 -21.84 11.33
CA ILE A 23 0.03 -22.03 11.83
C ILE A 23 0.04 -22.86 13.13
N ARG A 24 0.77 -23.97 13.18
CA ARG A 24 0.88 -24.78 14.40
C ARG A 24 1.43 -24.01 15.59
N SER A 25 2.39 -23.11 15.34
CA SER A 25 2.98 -22.28 16.40
C SER A 25 2.06 -21.14 16.86
N LEU A 26 1.45 -20.41 15.92
CA LEU A 26 0.69 -19.19 16.20
C LEU A 26 -0.80 -19.43 16.50
N CYS A 27 -1.35 -20.52 15.96
CA CYS A 27 -2.76 -20.89 16.09
C CYS A 27 -2.91 -22.39 16.43
N PRO A 28 -2.34 -22.88 17.55
CA PRO A 28 -2.25 -24.32 17.85
C PRO A 28 -3.61 -25.01 18.02
N LYS A 29 -4.66 -24.24 18.36
CA LYS A 29 -6.02 -24.75 18.56
C LYS A 29 -6.90 -24.68 17.31
N ALA A 30 -6.38 -24.17 16.17
CA ALA A 30 -7.14 -24.07 14.93
C ALA A 30 -7.40 -25.47 14.36
N LYS A 31 -8.65 -25.77 14.06
CA LYS A 31 -9.10 -26.99 13.37
C LYS A 31 -9.58 -26.70 11.95
N LYS A 32 -10.17 -25.51 11.76
CA LYS A 32 -10.71 -25.05 10.48
C LYS A 32 -9.94 -23.84 9.95
N ILE A 33 -9.77 -23.76 8.64
CA ILE A 33 -9.13 -22.63 7.97
C ILE A 33 -10.02 -22.15 6.84
N ALA A 34 -10.44 -20.88 6.90
CA ALA A 34 -11.09 -20.22 5.81
C ALA A 34 -10.04 -19.59 4.87
N LEU A 35 -9.96 -20.04 3.64
CA LEU A 35 -9.08 -19.46 2.61
C LEU A 35 -9.84 -18.35 1.87
N LEU A 36 -9.66 -17.11 2.29
CA LEU A 36 -10.25 -15.95 1.65
C LEU A 36 -9.32 -15.48 0.53
N SER A 37 -9.66 -15.77 -0.72
CA SER A 37 -8.75 -15.53 -1.84
C SER A 37 -9.36 -14.75 -3.00
N ASP A 38 -8.53 -13.90 -3.62
CA ASP A 38 -8.84 -13.31 -4.91
C ASP A 38 -8.78 -14.39 -6.00
N ARG A 39 -9.78 -14.41 -6.88
CA ARG A 39 -9.83 -15.31 -8.03
C ARG A 39 -8.66 -15.13 -8.98
N ASN A 40 -8.10 -13.92 -9.06
CA ASN A 40 -6.96 -13.59 -9.91
C ASN A 40 -5.62 -14.17 -9.40
N VAL A 41 -5.56 -14.64 -8.16
CA VAL A 41 -4.37 -15.36 -7.66
C VAL A 41 -4.21 -16.66 -8.45
N PRO A 42 -3.02 -16.92 -9.05
CA PRO A 42 -2.82 -18.10 -9.88
C PRO A 42 -3.17 -19.40 -9.16
N ASN A 43 -3.92 -20.28 -9.84
CA ASN A 43 -4.42 -21.54 -9.28
C ASN A 43 -3.30 -22.43 -8.73
N LYS A 44 -2.09 -22.39 -9.30
CA LYS A 44 -0.95 -23.16 -8.80
C LYS A 44 -0.63 -22.83 -7.33
N PHE A 45 -0.72 -21.56 -6.90
CA PHE A 45 -0.49 -21.17 -5.52
C PHE A 45 -1.64 -21.62 -4.60
N LYS A 46 -2.89 -21.48 -5.06
CA LYS A 46 -4.08 -21.95 -4.30
C LYS A 46 -4.05 -23.47 -4.10
N LYS A 47 -3.76 -24.23 -5.15
CA LYS A 47 -3.61 -25.70 -5.08
C LYS A 47 -2.46 -26.10 -4.15
N PHE A 48 -1.31 -25.40 -4.25
CA PHE A 48 -0.17 -25.63 -3.37
C PHE A 48 -0.54 -25.41 -1.89
N LEU A 49 -1.21 -24.30 -1.57
CA LEU A 49 -1.64 -24.01 -0.20
C LEU A 49 -2.62 -25.05 0.33
N LYS A 50 -3.62 -25.43 -0.45
CA LYS A 50 -4.58 -26.49 -0.07
C LYS A 50 -3.86 -27.81 0.25
N LYS A 51 -2.91 -28.23 -0.60
CA LYS A 51 -2.10 -29.42 -0.34
C LYS A 51 -1.30 -29.31 0.96
N LYS A 52 -0.69 -28.15 1.23
CA LYS A 52 0.09 -27.93 2.46
C LYS A 52 -0.78 -27.88 3.73
N LEU A 53 -2.05 -27.49 3.59
CA LEU A 53 -2.99 -27.32 4.70
C LEU A 53 -4.02 -28.46 4.78
N SER A 54 -3.81 -29.59 4.10
CA SER A 54 -4.75 -30.73 4.03
C SER A 54 -5.10 -31.37 5.37
N LYS A 55 -4.33 -31.09 6.43
CA LYS A 55 -4.61 -31.55 7.80
C LYS A 55 -5.74 -30.76 8.49
N TYR A 56 -6.16 -29.64 7.92
CA TYR A 56 -7.24 -28.79 8.44
C TYR A 56 -8.49 -28.93 7.59
N GLU A 57 -9.65 -28.69 8.19
CA GLU A 57 -10.89 -28.51 7.45
C GLU A 57 -10.84 -27.17 6.70
N LEU A 58 -10.83 -27.20 5.37
CA LEU A 58 -10.67 -26.03 4.52
C LEU A 58 -12.01 -25.54 3.96
N VAL A 59 -12.28 -24.24 4.12
CA VAL A 59 -13.45 -23.58 3.53
C VAL A 59 -12.97 -22.48 2.60
N ASP A 60 -13.38 -22.52 1.33
CA ASP A 60 -13.02 -21.52 0.33
C ASP A 60 -13.98 -20.33 0.34
N LEU A 61 -13.41 -19.14 0.48
CA LEU A 61 -14.08 -17.84 0.39
C LEU A 61 -13.50 -17.05 -0.79
N ASN A 62 -13.90 -17.41 -2.02
CA ASN A 62 -13.36 -16.80 -3.23
C ASN A 62 -14.20 -15.62 -3.71
N PHE A 63 -13.55 -14.54 -4.16
CA PHE A 63 -14.22 -13.40 -4.78
C PHE A 63 -13.32 -12.72 -5.84
N ASN A 64 -13.90 -11.90 -6.69
CA ASN A 64 -13.13 -11.04 -7.60
C ASN A 64 -12.78 -9.75 -6.86
N ALA A 65 -11.53 -9.63 -6.42
CA ALA A 65 -11.08 -8.45 -5.69
C ALA A 65 -11.09 -7.20 -6.59
N SER A 66 -11.88 -6.23 -6.20
CA SER A 66 -12.01 -4.93 -6.88
C SER A 66 -12.50 -3.88 -5.88
N GLU A 67 -12.37 -2.60 -6.20
CA GLU A 67 -12.91 -1.53 -5.37
C GLU A 67 -14.44 -1.66 -5.17
N LYS A 68 -15.16 -2.23 -6.14
CA LYS A 68 -16.61 -2.48 -6.05
C LYS A 68 -16.93 -3.63 -5.07
N SER A 69 -16.11 -4.67 -5.05
CA SER A 69 -16.30 -5.82 -4.14
C SER A 69 -15.73 -5.58 -2.74
N LYS A 70 -14.96 -4.52 -2.54
CA LYS A 70 -14.48 -4.06 -1.22
C LYS A 70 -15.64 -3.38 -0.47
N SER A 71 -16.63 -4.14 -0.01
CA SER A 71 -17.92 -3.64 0.48
C SER A 71 -18.46 -4.45 1.66
N MET A 72 -19.37 -3.84 2.45
CA MET A 72 -20.09 -4.52 3.53
C MET A 72 -20.86 -5.74 3.03
N LYS A 73 -21.41 -5.69 1.79
CA LYS A 73 -22.11 -6.85 1.18
C LYS A 73 -21.19 -8.07 1.09
N THR A 74 -19.94 -7.89 0.66
CA THR A 74 -18.93 -8.95 0.58
C THR A 74 -18.55 -9.46 1.96
N VAL A 75 -18.38 -8.56 2.92
CA VAL A 75 -18.06 -8.91 4.32
C VAL A 75 -19.17 -9.75 4.93
N ASN A 76 -20.43 -9.33 4.78
CA ASN A 76 -21.59 -10.05 5.31
C ASN A 76 -21.69 -11.47 4.70
N LEU A 77 -21.49 -11.60 3.37
CA LEU A 77 -21.46 -12.90 2.70
C LEU A 77 -20.44 -13.84 3.33
N PHE A 78 -19.24 -13.36 3.66
CA PHE A 78 -18.18 -14.18 4.25
C PHE A 78 -18.46 -14.51 5.70
N VAL A 79 -18.98 -13.56 6.49
CA VAL A 79 -19.40 -13.79 7.87
C VAL A 79 -20.46 -14.89 7.94
N GLU A 80 -21.51 -14.80 7.12
CA GLU A 80 -22.57 -15.81 7.05
C GLU A 80 -22.03 -17.20 6.66
N LYS A 81 -21.08 -17.24 5.73
CA LYS A 81 -20.42 -18.51 5.36
C LYS A 81 -19.64 -19.11 6.53
N LEU A 82 -18.88 -18.30 7.27
CA LEU A 82 -18.14 -18.76 8.46
C LEU A 82 -19.10 -19.30 9.55
N LEU A 83 -20.23 -18.61 9.77
CA LEU A 83 -21.27 -19.05 10.71
C LEU A 83 -21.87 -20.39 10.29
N ARG A 84 -22.24 -20.56 9.02
CA ARG A 84 -22.78 -21.81 8.47
C ARG A 84 -21.83 -22.99 8.63
N HIS A 85 -20.52 -22.76 8.52
CA HIS A 85 -19.49 -23.78 8.72
C HIS A 85 -19.05 -23.92 10.20
N ASN A 86 -19.75 -23.27 11.13
CA ASN A 86 -19.48 -23.37 12.56
C ASN A 86 -18.01 -23.07 12.94
N PHE A 87 -17.39 -22.02 12.35
CA PHE A 87 -16.09 -21.56 12.79
C PHE A 87 -16.15 -21.06 14.23
N ASN A 88 -15.11 -21.32 15.02
CA ASN A 88 -14.95 -20.78 16.36
C ASN A 88 -13.80 -19.74 16.40
N ARG A 89 -13.63 -19.04 17.52
CA ARG A 89 -12.59 -17.98 17.65
C ARG A 89 -11.16 -18.51 17.59
N ALA A 90 -10.93 -19.79 17.86
CA ALA A 90 -9.61 -20.41 17.77
C ALA A 90 -9.23 -20.81 16.34
N ASP A 91 -10.21 -20.91 15.44
CA ASP A 91 -9.97 -21.19 14.03
C ASP A 91 -9.28 -20.00 13.30
N LEU A 92 -9.04 -20.13 12.02
CA LEU A 92 -8.16 -19.23 11.29
C LEU A 92 -8.78 -18.77 9.97
N ILE A 93 -8.64 -17.47 9.68
CA ILE A 93 -8.81 -16.91 8.33
C ILE A 93 -7.44 -16.68 7.72
N VAL A 94 -7.22 -17.15 6.49
CA VAL A 94 -6.02 -16.87 5.69
C VAL A 94 -6.44 -16.04 4.48
N GLY A 95 -6.05 -14.77 4.45
CA GLY A 95 -6.25 -13.86 3.32
C GLY A 95 -5.15 -14.05 2.28
N ILE A 96 -5.52 -14.27 1.00
CA ILE A 96 -4.57 -14.56 -0.09
C ILE A 96 -4.89 -13.65 -1.27
N GLY A 97 -4.14 -12.56 -1.45
CA GLY A 97 -4.41 -11.62 -2.53
C GLY A 97 -3.67 -10.30 -2.39
N GLY A 98 -4.11 -9.30 -3.16
CA GLY A 98 -3.64 -7.92 -3.05
C GLY A 98 -4.21 -7.20 -1.82
N GLY A 99 -3.97 -5.88 -1.73
CA GLY A 99 -4.43 -5.06 -0.62
C GLY A 99 -5.93 -5.14 -0.34
N ILE A 100 -6.77 -5.15 -1.38
CA ILE A 100 -8.23 -5.28 -1.24
C ILE A 100 -8.59 -6.58 -0.50
N THR A 101 -7.93 -7.69 -0.85
CA THR A 101 -8.17 -8.98 -0.21
C THR A 101 -7.74 -8.97 1.24
N GLY A 102 -6.57 -8.40 1.54
CA GLY A 102 -6.06 -8.25 2.90
C GLY A 102 -6.99 -7.41 3.78
N ASP A 103 -7.49 -6.29 3.24
CA ASP A 103 -8.41 -5.39 3.95
C ASP A 103 -9.75 -6.07 4.26
N VAL A 104 -10.34 -6.77 3.27
CA VAL A 104 -11.60 -7.51 3.47
C VAL A 104 -11.41 -8.66 4.44
N ALA A 105 -10.34 -9.46 4.28
CA ALA A 105 -10.08 -10.62 5.15
C ALA A 105 -9.83 -10.20 6.59
N GLY A 106 -9.02 -9.16 6.79
CA GLY A 106 -8.74 -8.62 8.13
C GLY A 106 -9.97 -8.01 8.77
N PHE A 107 -10.82 -7.32 8.00
CA PHE A 107 -12.06 -6.75 8.54
C PHE A 107 -13.08 -7.84 8.88
N VAL A 108 -13.27 -8.86 8.04
CA VAL A 108 -14.05 -10.05 8.38
C VAL A 108 -13.53 -10.70 9.67
N ALA A 109 -12.20 -10.86 9.77
CA ALA A 109 -11.59 -11.45 10.96
C ALA A 109 -11.83 -10.62 12.23
N SER A 110 -11.83 -9.29 12.12
CA SER A 110 -12.04 -8.41 13.27
C SER A 110 -13.44 -8.45 13.84
N ILE A 111 -14.45 -8.60 12.99
CA ILE A 111 -15.86 -8.56 13.43
C ILE A 111 -16.44 -9.94 13.70
N TYR A 112 -15.92 -11.01 13.04
CA TYR A 112 -16.42 -12.35 13.24
C TYR A 112 -16.23 -12.81 14.70
N LYS A 113 -17.35 -13.06 15.40
CA LYS A 113 -17.36 -13.42 16.85
C LYS A 113 -16.48 -12.49 17.72
N ARG A 114 -16.37 -11.20 17.36
CA ARG A 114 -15.53 -10.18 18.00
C ARG A 114 -14.02 -10.47 17.90
N GLY A 115 -13.59 -11.14 16.87
CA GLY A 115 -12.20 -11.47 16.55
C GLY A 115 -11.92 -12.94 16.38
N ILE A 116 -11.32 -13.32 15.27
CA ILE A 116 -10.80 -14.65 14.93
C ILE A 116 -9.35 -14.52 14.46
N ASN A 117 -8.54 -15.56 14.61
CA ASN A 117 -7.16 -15.52 14.14
C ASN A 117 -7.10 -15.20 12.63
N PHE A 118 -6.12 -14.38 12.26
CA PHE A 118 -5.93 -13.94 10.88
C PHE A 118 -4.46 -14.05 10.47
N ILE A 119 -4.20 -14.60 9.29
CA ILE A 119 -2.90 -14.61 8.61
C ILE A 119 -3.08 -13.94 7.24
N ASN A 120 -2.19 -13.02 6.89
CA ASN A 120 -2.22 -12.33 5.60
C ASN A 120 -1.10 -12.82 4.68
N ILE A 121 -1.43 -13.25 3.47
CA ILE A 121 -0.51 -13.67 2.41
C ILE A 121 -0.64 -12.68 1.24
N PRO A 122 0.09 -11.56 1.28
CA PRO A 122 0.04 -10.55 0.22
C PRO A 122 0.67 -11.08 -1.07
N THR A 123 -0.07 -11.00 -2.19
CA THR A 123 0.36 -11.53 -3.48
C THR A 123 0.78 -10.47 -4.50
N THR A 124 0.59 -9.19 -4.18
CA THR A 124 1.09 -8.07 -4.99
C THR A 124 2.24 -7.37 -4.28
N LEU A 125 3.16 -6.75 -5.03
CA LEU A 125 4.28 -6.02 -4.43
C LEU A 125 3.78 -4.88 -3.53
N LEU A 126 2.75 -4.13 -3.98
CA LEU A 126 2.10 -3.09 -3.19
C LEU A 126 1.59 -3.62 -1.84
N ALA A 127 0.93 -4.78 -1.85
CA ALA A 127 0.45 -5.37 -0.61
C ALA A 127 1.60 -5.84 0.29
N GLN A 128 2.68 -6.39 -0.26
CA GLN A 128 3.84 -6.85 0.50
C GLN A 128 4.58 -5.72 1.22
N VAL A 129 4.70 -4.54 0.58
CA VAL A 129 5.49 -3.42 1.13
C VAL A 129 4.66 -2.38 1.86
N ASP A 130 3.34 -2.36 1.63
CA ASP A 130 2.46 -1.32 2.15
C ASP A 130 1.18 -1.86 2.79
N ALA A 131 0.20 -2.33 2.03
CA ALA A 131 -1.15 -2.58 2.52
C ALA A 131 -1.25 -3.63 3.64
N SER A 132 -0.35 -4.62 3.69
CA SER A 132 -0.37 -5.67 4.74
C SER A 132 0.20 -5.23 6.08
N ILE A 133 0.75 -4.02 6.19
CA ILE A 133 1.48 -3.55 7.37
C ILE A 133 0.69 -2.42 8.06
N GLY A 134 0.55 -2.52 9.39
CA GLY A 134 -0.08 -1.48 10.21
C GLY A 134 -1.56 -1.73 10.54
N GLY A 135 -2.07 -2.93 10.25
CA GLY A 135 -3.35 -3.43 10.74
C GLY A 135 -4.61 -2.68 10.27
N LYS A 136 -4.50 -1.72 9.36
CA LYS A 136 -5.67 -1.06 8.79
C LYS A 136 -6.43 -2.07 7.94
N THR A 137 -7.68 -2.33 8.30
CA THR A 137 -8.59 -3.21 7.55
C THR A 137 -9.93 -2.50 7.34
N GLY A 138 -10.62 -2.79 6.24
CA GLY A 138 -11.89 -2.12 6.02
C GLY A 138 -12.41 -2.21 4.60
N VAL A 139 -13.53 -1.56 4.40
CA VAL A 139 -14.28 -1.57 3.15
C VAL A 139 -14.76 -0.17 2.75
N ASN A 140 -15.17 -0.06 1.50
CA ASN A 140 -15.74 1.15 0.96
C ASN A 140 -17.21 1.29 1.34
N SER A 141 -17.68 2.53 1.39
CA SER A 141 -19.08 2.88 1.49
C SER A 141 -19.54 3.64 0.25
N TYR A 142 -20.81 3.94 0.17
CA TYR A 142 -21.36 4.85 -0.86
C TYR A 142 -20.68 6.22 -0.81
N TYR A 143 -20.35 6.69 0.39
CA TYR A 143 -19.80 8.03 0.62
C TYR A 143 -18.28 8.12 0.40
N GLY A 144 -17.57 7.01 0.21
CA GLY A 144 -16.15 7.04 -0.09
C GLY A 144 -15.40 5.75 0.23
N LYS A 145 -14.11 5.76 -0.15
CA LYS A 145 -13.21 4.62 0.06
C LYS A 145 -12.76 4.53 1.53
N ASN A 146 -12.64 3.30 2.05
CA ASN A 146 -12.03 2.97 3.34
C ASN A 146 -12.67 3.70 4.55
N LEU A 147 -13.97 4.00 4.49
CA LEU A 147 -14.68 4.71 5.57
C LEU A 147 -15.16 3.80 6.70
N ILE A 148 -15.28 2.51 6.44
CA ILE A 148 -15.75 1.51 7.39
C ILE A 148 -14.63 0.51 7.61
N GLY A 149 -14.18 0.32 8.85
CA GLY A 149 -13.08 -0.60 9.12
C GLY A 149 -12.66 -0.63 10.58
N SER A 150 -11.58 -1.38 10.81
CA SER A 150 -10.99 -1.55 12.12
C SER A 150 -9.46 -1.61 12.03
N PHE A 151 -8.78 -1.38 13.14
CA PHE A 151 -7.38 -1.77 13.28
C PHE A 151 -7.32 -3.19 13.78
N TYR A 152 -6.95 -4.15 12.94
CA TYR A 152 -6.84 -5.55 13.27
C TYR A 152 -5.54 -6.16 12.75
N GLN A 153 -4.64 -6.50 13.67
CA GLN A 153 -3.32 -7.03 13.31
C GLN A 153 -3.41 -8.52 12.98
N PRO A 154 -2.85 -8.97 11.83
CA PRO A 154 -2.71 -10.40 11.56
C PRO A 154 -1.69 -11.03 12.53
N LYS A 155 -1.87 -12.30 12.86
CA LYS A 155 -0.85 -13.08 13.60
C LYS A 155 0.45 -13.23 12.81
N LEU A 156 0.35 -13.24 11.48
CA LEU A 156 1.47 -13.37 10.57
C LEU A 156 1.15 -12.65 9.25
N VAL A 157 2.10 -11.86 8.77
CA VAL A 157 2.18 -11.46 7.36
C VAL A 157 3.25 -12.31 6.69
N LEU A 158 2.86 -13.12 5.71
CA LEU A 158 3.75 -14.02 4.99
C LEU A 158 3.93 -13.57 3.55
N SER A 159 5.02 -12.87 3.27
CA SER A 159 5.38 -12.32 1.95
C SER A 159 6.30 -13.29 1.21
N ASP A 160 5.72 -14.05 0.27
CA ASP A 160 6.49 -14.91 -0.63
C ASP A 160 6.79 -14.17 -1.93
N THR A 161 8.05 -13.86 -2.15
CA THR A 161 8.46 -13.09 -3.34
C THR A 161 8.38 -13.89 -4.64
N SER A 162 8.30 -15.23 -4.58
CA SER A 162 8.10 -16.07 -5.77
C SER A 162 6.75 -15.86 -6.44
N ILE A 163 5.73 -15.41 -5.68
CA ILE A 163 4.40 -15.10 -6.21
C ILE A 163 4.46 -13.93 -7.18
N LEU A 164 5.35 -12.98 -6.94
CA LEU A 164 5.49 -11.75 -7.73
C LEU A 164 5.93 -12.01 -9.18
N ASN A 165 6.43 -13.21 -9.50
CA ASN A 165 6.78 -13.59 -10.87
C ASN A 165 5.57 -13.58 -11.81
N SER A 166 4.36 -13.80 -11.29
CA SER A 166 3.12 -13.76 -12.05
C SER A 166 2.50 -12.37 -12.16
N LEU A 167 3.08 -11.37 -11.46
CA LEU A 167 2.52 -10.02 -11.42
C LEU A 167 2.80 -9.26 -12.72
N SER A 168 1.79 -8.55 -13.22
CA SER A 168 1.94 -7.67 -14.38
C SER A 168 2.99 -6.57 -14.12
N LYS A 169 3.61 -6.04 -15.18
CA LYS A 169 4.54 -4.91 -15.06
C LYS A 169 3.88 -3.70 -14.38
N LYS A 170 2.62 -3.42 -14.73
CA LYS A 170 1.85 -2.30 -14.17
C LYS A 170 1.65 -2.45 -12.66
N ASP A 171 1.22 -3.64 -12.20
CA ASP A 171 1.04 -3.91 -10.76
C ASP A 171 2.36 -3.95 -10.01
N PHE A 172 3.44 -4.40 -10.67
CA PHE A 172 4.77 -4.37 -10.07
C PHE A 172 5.25 -2.92 -9.85
N ILE A 173 5.04 -2.02 -10.83
CA ILE A 173 5.35 -0.60 -10.71
C ILE A 173 4.56 0.04 -9.56
N CYS A 174 3.30 -0.35 -9.33
CA CYS A 174 2.52 0.16 -8.19
C CYS A 174 3.22 -0.10 -6.85
N GLY A 175 3.75 -1.31 -6.63
CA GLY A 175 4.50 -1.62 -5.42
C GLY A 175 5.88 -0.96 -5.37
N TYR A 176 6.56 -0.86 -6.52
CA TYR A 176 7.86 -0.19 -6.61
C TYR A 176 7.75 1.31 -6.29
N ALA A 177 6.65 1.97 -6.66
CA ALA A 177 6.37 3.35 -6.29
C ALA A 177 6.41 3.56 -4.76
N GLU A 178 5.83 2.64 -4.00
CA GLU A 178 5.84 2.68 -2.54
C GLU A 178 7.24 2.40 -1.96
N ILE A 179 7.98 1.45 -2.53
CA ILE A 179 9.38 1.22 -2.14
C ILE A 179 10.22 2.48 -2.34
N LEU A 180 10.08 3.13 -3.49
CA LEU A 180 10.79 4.38 -3.81
C LEU A 180 10.36 5.52 -2.88
N LYS A 181 9.07 5.65 -2.59
CA LYS A 181 8.53 6.60 -1.62
C LYS A 181 9.19 6.42 -0.25
N HIS A 182 9.22 5.19 0.27
CA HIS A 182 9.83 4.90 1.57
C HIS A 182 11.31 5.30 1.62
N ALA A 183 12.06 5.05 0.55
CA ALA A 183 13.46 5.47 0.46
C ALA A 183 13.59 7.00 0.45
N ILE A 184 12.80 7.70 -0.37
CA ILE A 184 12.83 9.17 -0.49
C ILE A 184 12.52 9.85 0.84
N ILE A 185 11.56 9.36 1.61
CA ILE A 185 11.13 10.02 2.85
C ILE A 185 12.01 9.70 4.06
N LYS A 186 12.76 8.57 4.06
CA LYS A 186 13.39 8.09 5.30
C LYS A 186 14.82 7.60 5.18
N ASP A 187 15.26 7.05 4.05
CA ASP A 187 16.55 6.35 3.96
C ASP A 187 17.30 6.69 2.66
N LYS A 188 18.23 7.67 2.79
CA LYS A 188 19.08 8.11 1.68
C LYS A 188 19.95 6.97 1.11
N ASN A 189 20.50 6.12 1.97
CA ASN A 189 21.33 5.00 1.52
C ASN A 189 20.50 3.97 0.73
N PHE A 190 19.28 3.72 1.18
CA PHE A 190 18.36 2.85 0.46
C PHE A 190 17.94 3.44 -0.89
N PHE A 191 17.76 4.76 -1.01
CA PHE A 191 17.50 5.43 -2.28
C PHE A 191 18.62 5.19 -3.30
N TYR A 192 19.88 5.39 -2.92
CA TYR A 192 21.00 5.16 -3.82
C TYR A 192 21.21 3.68 -4.12
N TRP A 193 20.92 2.80 -3.17
CA TRP A 193 20.93 1.37 -3.40
C TRP A 193 19.85 0.98 -4.44
N LEU A 194 18.64 1.53 -4.37
CA LEU A 194 17.58 1.33 -5.35
C LEU A 194 18.03 1.83 -6.73
N LYS A 195 18.63 3.00 -6.82
CA LYS A 195 19.15 3.55 -8.07
C LYS A 195 20.15 2.60 -8.72
N LYS A 196 21.11 2.06 -7.97
CA LYS A 196 22.13 1.13 -8.45
C LYS A 196 21.55 -0.23 -8.87
N ASN A 197 20.51 -0.71 -8.19
CA ASN A 197 20.03 -2.08 -8.31
C ASN A 197 18.65 -2.23 -8.98
N SER A 198 18.09 -1.16 -9.50
CA SER A 198 16.74 -1.13 -10.10
C SER A 198 16.54 -2.22 -11.17
N LYS A 199 17.48 -2.39 -12.09
CA LYS A 199 17.42 -3.43 -13.14
C LYS A 199 17.25 -4.84 -12.54
N ASN A 200 17.96 -5.16 -11.45
CA ASN A 200 17.85 -6.45 -10.77
C ASN A 200 16.49 -6.62 -10.07
N ILE A 201 15.95 -5.53 -9.53
CA ILE A 201 14.62 -5.51 -8.89
C ILE A 201 13.52 -5.73 -9.94
N PHE A 202 13.57 -4.99 -11.07
CA PHE A 202 12.60 -5.15 -12.17
C PHE A 202 12.70 -6.52 -12.85
N SER A 203 13.90 -7.13 -12.87
CA SER A 203 14.08 -8.52 -13.29
C SER A 203 13.65 -9.53 -12.21
N LYS A 204 13.08 -9.08 -11.10
CA LYS A 204 12.56 -9.88 -9.98
C LYS A 204 13.59 -10.85 -9.40
N LYS A 205 14.90 -10.52 -9.44
CA LYS A 205 15.94 -11.35 -8.83
C LYS A 205 15.72 -11.48 -7.32
N PRO A 206 15.60 -12.69 -6.76
CA PRO A 206 15.09 -12.89 -5.39
C PRO A 206 15.87 -12.12 -4.32
N GLN A 207 17.20 -12.11 -4.36
CA GLN A 207 18.03 -11.43 -3.35
C GLN A 207 17.79 -9.92 -3.30
N TYR A 208 17.67 -9.26 -4.47
CA TYR A 208 17.45 -7.82 -4.55
C TYR A 208 16.01 -7.46 -4.17
N LEU A 209 15.06 -8.29 -4.59
CA LEU A 209 13.64 -8.09 -4.29
C LEU A 209 13.36 -8.28 -2.80
N ASN A 210 13.89 -9.34 -2.19
CA ASN A 210 13.77 -9.58 -0.75
C ASN A 210 14.36 -8.43 0.07
N TYR A 211 15.52 -7.91 -0.33
CA TYR A 211 16.16 -6.78 0.35
C TYR A 211 15.30 -5.51 0.24
N ALA A 212 14.83 -5.19 -0.97
CA ALA A 212 14.00 -4.01 -1.19
C ALA A 212 12.68 -4.06 -0.39
N ILE A 213 12.00 -5.22 -0.38
CA ILE A 213 10.78 -5.42 0.38
C ILE A 213 11.06 -5.31 1.88
N LYS A 214 12.09 -5.99 2.39
CA LYS A 214 12.46 -5.94 3.81
C LYS A 214 12.74 -4.51 4.28
N LYS A 215 13.57 -3.76 3.55
CA LYS A 215 13.89 -2.36 3.85
C LYS A 215 12.66 -1.47 3.84
N SER A 216 11.80 -1.62 2.83
CA SER A 216 10.55 -0.89 2.70
C SER A 216 9.62 -1.15 3.88
N CYS A 217 9.43 -2.42 4.26
CA CYS A 217 8.63 -2.82 5.42
C CYS A 217 9.18 -2.24 6.74
N MET A 218 10.50 -2.26 6.93
CA MET A 218 11.14 -1.68 8.13
C MET A 218 10.86 -0.18 8.24
N ILE A 219 10.93 0.55 7.13
CA ILE A 219 10.61 1.99 7.11
C ILE A 219 9.13 2.22 7.45
N LYS A 220 8.23 1.44 6.86
CA LYS A 220 6.80 1.58 7.17
C LYS A 220 6.51 1.26 8.63
N MET A 221 7.05 0.15 9.17
CA MET A 221 6.89 -0.21 10.58
C MET A 221 7.44 0.86 11.52
N PHE A 222 8.57 1.50 11.17
CA PHE A 222 9.10 2.61 11.96
C PHE A 222 8.06 3.72 12.17
N PHE A 223 7.37 4.16 11.12
CA PHE A 223 6.33 5.20 11.22
C PHE A 223 5.05 4.70 11.90
N VAL A 224 4.64 3.45 11.63
CA VAL A 224 3.45 2.85 12.25
C VAL A 224 3.62 2.71 13.77
N ASN A 225 4.79 2.27 14.25
CA ASN A 225 5.07 2.10 15.67
C ASN A 225 5.10 3.43 16.43
N GLN A 226 5.51 4.51 15.77
CA GLN A 226 5.52 5.84 16.37
C GLN A 226 4.13 6.51 16.41
N ASP A 227 3.23 6.12 15.50
CA ASP A 227 1.93 6.78 15.35
C ASP A 227 0.91 5.83 14.72
N VAL A 228 0.35 4.93 15.54
CA VAL A 228 -0.61 3.92 15.10
C VAL A 228 -1.84 4.53 14.42
N ASN A 229 -2.32 5.66 14.95
CA ASN A 229 -3.57 6.31 14.53
C ASN A 229 -3.39 7.34 13.41
N GLU A 230 -2.17 7.52 12.88
CA GLU A 230 -1.87 8.46 11.77
C GLU A 230 -2.27 9.92 12.06
N LYS A 231 -1.94 10.40 13.25
CA LYS A 231 -2.20 11.80 13.65
C LYS A 231 -1.00 12.72 13.41
N ASN A 232 0.23 12.18 13.36
CA ASN A 232 1.48 12.93 13.30
C ASN A 232 2.52 12.30 12.34
N GLN A 233 3.47 11.53 12.88
CA GLN A 233 4.64 11.02 12.14
C GLN A 233 4.26 10.05 11.00
N ARG A 234 3.24 9.23 11.20
CA ARG A 234 2.77 8.29 10.16
C ARG A 234 2.22 9.03 8.93
N MET A 235 1.80 10.29 9.07
CA MET A 235 1.37 11.11 7.92
C MET A 235 2.48 11.32 6.88
N ILE A 236 3.77 11.17 7.25
CA ILE A 236 4.90 11.23 6.32
C ILE A 236 4.79 10.20 5.20
N LEU A 237 4.17 9.05 5.48
CA LEU A 237 3.88 8.01 4.48
C LEU A 237 2.95 8.50 3.35
N ASN A 238 2.27 9.64 3.52
CA ASN A 238 1.41 10.24 2.50
C ASN A 238 2.17 11.15 1.52
N PHE A 239 3.51 11.14 1.51
CA PHE A 239 4.29 11.85 0.49
C PHE A 239 3.85 11.41 -0.93
N GLY A 240 3.49 12.37 -1.77
CA GLY A 240 2.92 12.16 -3.09
C GLY A 240 1.42 11.86 -3.13
N HIS A 241 0.81 11.46 -2.01
CA HIS A 241 -0.58 11.00 -1.98
C HIS A 241 -1.61 12.12 -2.11
N THR A 242 -1.29 13.35 -1.69
CA THR A 242 -2.22 14.48 -1.82
C THR A 242 -2.59 14.72 -3.29
N PHE A 243 -1.60 14.79 -4.17
CA PHE A 243 -1.85 14.88 -5.61
C PHE A 243 -2.32 13.57 -6.22
N ALA A 244 -1.83 12.42 -5.74
CA ALA A 244 -2.23 11.11 -6.26
C ALA A 244 -3.74 10.86 -6.09
N HIS A 245 -4.30 11.13 -4.92
CA HIS A 245 -5.73 10.98 -4.66
C HIS A 245 -6.57 11.90 -5.56
N ALA A 246 -6.14 13.14 -5.76
CA ALA A 246 -6.82 14.05 -6.69
C ALA A 246 -6.80 13.53 -8.12
N LEU A 247 -5.65 12.97 -8.58
CA LEU A 247 -5.53 12.33 -9.89
C LEU A 247 -6.42 11.10 -10.02
N GLU A 248 -6.48 10.25 -9.01
CA GLU A 248 -7.34 9.06 -8.99
C GLU A 248 -8.82 9.43 -9.05
N ILE A 249 -9.26 10.41 -8.25
CA ILE A 249 -10.65 10.86 -8.23
C ILE A 249 -11.04 11.43 -9.59
N LYS A 250 -10.23 12.31 -10.17
CA LYS A 250 -10.49 12.93 -11.47
C LYS A 250 -10.52 11.88 -12.59
N ASN A 251 -9.68 10.83 -12.51
CA ASN A 251 -9.61 9.77 -13.51
C ASN A 251 -10.56 8.58 -13.25
N LYS A 252 -11.42 8.66 -12.24
CA LYS A 252 -12.35 7.57 -11.85
C LYS A 252 -13.19 7.03 -13.03
N LEU A 253 -13.51 7.89 -13.97
CA LEU A 253 -14.29 7.55 -15.17
C LEU A 253 -13.46 6.87 -16.27
N SER A 254 -12.13 6.95 -16.25
CA SER A 254 -11.29 6.54 -17.39
C SER A 254 -10.47 5.27 -17.16
N LYS A 255 -10.29 4.77 -15.91
CA LYS A 255 -9.36 3.67 -15.54
C LYS A 255 -7.94 3.81 -16.10
N LYS A 256 -7.56 5.02 -16.56
CA LYS A 256 -6.33 5.26 -17.32
C LYS A 256 -5.09 5.31 -16.44
N ILE A 257 -5.23 5.67 -15.16
CA ILE A 257 -4.10 5.78 -14.22
C ILE A 257 -4.22 4.72 -13.12
N SER A 258 -3.13 4.02 -12.85
CA SER A 258 -3.03 3.13 -11.68
C SER A 258 -2.61 3.91 -10.44
N HIS A 259 -2.86 3.34 -9.24
CA HIS A 259 -2.43 3.94 -7.98
C HIS A 259 -0.94 4.30 -7.97
N GLY A 260 -0.07 3.37 -8.36
CA GLY A 260 1.37 3.63 -8.39
C GLY A 260 1.79 4.73 -9.34
N GLU A 261 1.16 4.82 -10.53
CA GLU A 261 1.41 5.92 -11.48
C GLU A 261 0.97 7.26 -10.89
N ALA A 262 -0.18 7.29 -10.21
CA ALA A 262 -0.65 8.48 -9.52
C ALA A 262 0.31 8.91 -8.40
N VAL A 263 0.79 7.96 -7.58
CA VAL A 263 1.75 8.22 -6.50
C VAL A 263 3.10 8.69 -7.06
N LEU A 264 3.62 8.06 -8.12
CA LEU A 264 4.84 8.51 -8.79
C LEU A 264 4.73 9.97 -9.26
N SER A 265 3.62 10.32 -9.92
CA SER A 265 3.36 11.70 -10.35
C SER A 265 3.22 12.67 -9.19
N GLY A 266 2.50 12.25 -8.15
CA GLY A 266 2.30 13.05 -6.94
C GLY A 266 3.61 13.33 -6.19
N MET A 267 4.51 12.34 -6.11
CA MET A 267 5.84 12.54 -5.49
C MET A 267 6.68 13.58 -6.24
N ILE A 268 6.65 13.59 -7.57
CA ILE A 268 7.34 14.63 -8.36
C ILE A 268 6.73 16.01 -8.11
N LEU A 269 5.40 16.11 -8.08
CA LEU A 269 4.72 17.38 -7.80
C LEU A 269 5.03 17.92 -6.40
N GLU A 270 5.03 17.07 -5.38
CA GLU A 270 5.36 17.46 -4.01
C GLU A 270 6.85 17.76 -3.84
N ALA A 271 7.75 17.06 -4.57
CA ALA A 271 9.16 17.40 -4.61
C ALA A 271 9.43 18.78 -5.28
N ARG A 272 8.75 19.07 -6.41
CA ARG A 272 8.79 20.39 -7.04
C ARG A 272 8.26 21.49 -6.11
N LEU A 273 7.14 21.22 -5.45
CA LEU A 273 6.56 22.13 -4.47
C LEU A 273 7.52 22.40 -3.32
N SER A 274 8.30 21.40 -2.89
CA SER A 274 9.33 21.54 -1.87
C SER A 274 10.46 22.48 -2.32
N VAL A 275 10.86 22.42 -3.60
CA VAL A 275 11.85 23.35 -4.18
C VAL A 275 11.28 24.77 -4.26
N LEU A 276 10.06 24.94 -4.79
CA LEU A 276 9.39 26.24 -4.90
C LEU A 276 9.17 26.93 -3.55
N LYS A 277 9.03 26.14 -2.47
CA LYS A 277 8.94 26.65 -1.09
C LYS A 277 10.31 26.86 -0.43
N GLY A 278 11.43 26.66 -1.16
CA GLY A 278 12.78 26.80 -0.62
C GLY A 278 13.16 25.75 0.45
N LEU A 279 12.42 24.64 0.55
CA LEU A 279 12.62 23.60 1.56
C LEU A 279 13.67 22.57 1.14
N CYS A 280 13.83 22.31 -0.15
CA CYS A 280 14.88 21.42 -0.66
C CYS A 280 15.54 21.97 -1.91
N SER A 281 16.74 21.45 -2.23
CA SER A 281 17.52 21.91 -3.38
C SER A 281 16.99 21.31 -4.70
N TYR A 282 17.24 22.02 -5.80
CA TYR A 282 17.00 21.50 -7.15
C TYR A 282 17.76 20.19 -7.42
N LYS A 283 18.96 20.03 -6.85
CA LYS A 283 19.74 18.80 -6.91
C LYS A 283 18.93 17.60 -6.39
N THR A 284 18.22 17.76 -5.25
CA THR A 284 17.35 16.70 -4.70
C THR A 284 16.25 16.31 -5.69
N LEU A 285 15.58 17.28 -6.31
CA LEU A 285 14.55 17.01 -7.32
C LEU A 285 15.15 16.29 -8.54
N SER A 286 16.30 16.77 -9.03
CA SER A 286 17.00 16.18 -10.20
C SER A 286 17.37 14.71 -9.93
N GLU A 287 17.86 14.37 -8.75
CA GLU A 287 18.19 12.98 -8.39
C GLU A 287 16.94 12.06 -8.39
N ILE A 288 15.80 12.57 -7.91
CA ILE A 288 14.52 11.85 -7.96
C ILE A 288 14.07 11.69 -9.41
N VAL A 289 14.12 12.73 -10.23
CA VAL A 289 13.75 12.64 -11.66
C VAL A 289 14.65 11.66 -12.41
N ASN A 290 15.94 11.62 -12.10
CA ASN A 290 16.89 10.71 -12.76
C ASN A 290 16.56 9.24 -12.51
N ILE A 291 16.22 8.82 -11.29
CA ILE A 291 15.83 7.42 -11.04
C ILE A 291 14.54 7.04 -11.81
N TYR A 292 13.65 8.01 -12.02
CA TYR A 292 12.44 7.78 -12.84
C TYR A 292 12.81 7.58 -14.31
N LYS A 293 13.68 8.43 -14.88
CA LYS A 293 14.16 8.32 -16.25
C LYS A 293 14.88 7.00 -16.51
N GLU A 294 15.83 6.65 -15.62
CA GLU A 294 16.63 5.42 -15.71
C GLU A 294 15.78 4.14 -15.69
N ASN A 295 14.58 4.20 -15.08
CA ASN A 295 13.67 3.05 -14.94
C ASN A 295 12.43 3.13 -15.83
N ASN A 296 12.35 4.10 -16.74
CA ASN A 296 11.18 4.35 -17.58
C ASN A 296 9.88 4.46 -16.77
N LEU A 297 9.94 5.07 -15.59
CA LEU A 297 8.77 5.33 -14.77
C LEU A 297 8.06 6.58 -15.31
N SER A 298 6.75 6.50 -15.39
CA SER A 298 5.94 7.65 -15.77
C SER A 298 5.96 8.71 -14.67
N TYR A 299 6.39 9.93 -15.00
CA TYR A 299 6.49 11.04 -14.05
C TYR A 299 5.98 12.36 -14.59
N THR A 300 5.53 12.38 -15.85
CA THR A 300 5.02 13.60 -16.47
C THR A 300 3.51 13.64 -16.38
N PHE A 301 3.00 14.78 -15.96
CA PHE A 301 1.57 15.02 -15.85
C PHE A 301 0.83 14.84 -17.19
N LYS A 302 1.51 15.09 -18.32
CA LYS A 302 0.99 14.90 -19.68
C LYS A 302 0.75 13.44 -20.05
N ASN A 303 1.48 12.49 -19.46
CA ASN A 303 1.35 11.07 -19.79
C ASN A 303 0.05 10.44 -19.26
N PHE A 304 -0.60 11.08 -18.27
CA PHE A 304 -1.78 10.52 -17.58
C PHE A 304 -3.07 11.25 -17.90
N SER A 305 -2.96 12.46 -18.46
CA SER A 305 -4.13 13.29 -18.72
C SER A 305 -3.77 14.41 -19.69
N ASN A 306 -4.75 14.86 -20.44
CA ASN A 306 -4.68 16.09 -21.24
C ASN A 306 -4.65 17.35 -20.35
N TYR A 307 -4.17 17.24 -19.08
CA TYR A 307 -4.16 18.36 -18.15
C TYR A 307 -3.17 19.43 -18.57
N LYS A 308 -3.68 20.63 -18.71
CA LYS A 308 -2.88 21.83 -19.01
C LYS A 308 -2.29 22.46 -17.74
N SER A 309 -2.88 22.18 -16.55
CA SER A 309 -2.49 22.84 -15.31
C SER A 309 -2.87 22.01 -14.06
N VAL A 310 -2.11 22.15 -12.96
CA VAL A 310 -2.47 21.62 -11.62
C VAL A 310 -3.76 22.26 -11.10
N ASN A 311 -4.15 23.43 -11.59
CA ASN A 311 -5.41 24.08 -11.23
C ASN A 311 -6.62 23.16 -11.41
N GLU A 312 -6.57 22.26 -12.41
CA GLU A 312 -7.64 21.30 -12.66
C GLU A 312 -7.78 20.23 -11.57
N LEU A 313 -6.77 20.06 -10.70
CA LEU A 313 -6.82 19.15 -9.56
C LEU A 313 -7.34 19.82 -8.28
N ILE A 314 -7.34 21.15 -8.22
CA ILE A 314 -7.71 21.91 -7.01
C ILE A 314 -9.08 21.50 -6.44
N PRO A 315 -10.16 21.32 -7.25
CA PRO A 315 -11.44 20.88 -6.72
C PRO A 315 -11.40 19.55 -6.00
N PHE A 316 -10.50 18.64 -6.44
CA PHE A 316 -10.36 17.30 -5.90
C PHE A 316 -9.42 17.25 -4.70
N LEU A 317 -8.47 18.20 -4.60
CA LEU A 317 -7.59 18.36 -3.44
C LEU A 317 -8.34 18.79 -2.17
N LYS A 318 -9.42 19.54 -2.31
CA LYS A 318 -10.26 19.99 -1.19
C LYS A 318 -10.99 18.83 -0.49
N ASN A 319 -11.31 17.77 -1.22
CA ASN A 319 -12.07 16.63 -0.71
C ASN A 319 -11.23 15.66 0.13
N ASP A 320 -9.92 15.90 0.31
CA ASP A 320 -9.11 15.11 1.22
C ASP A 320 -9.44 15.49 2.67
N LYS A 321 -9.83 14.51 3.49
CA LYS A 321 -10.28 14.65 4.89
C LYS A 321 -9.34 15.41 5.82
N LYS A 322 -8.10 15.66 5.38
CA LYS A 322 -7.03 16.30 6.16
C LYS A 322 -6.92 17.80 5.91
N ASN A 323 -7.79 18.36 5.07
CA ASN A 323 -7.70 19.74 4.62
C ASN A 323 -8.78 20.60 5.26
N ASP A 324 -8.40 21.78 5.76
CA ASP A 324 -9.33 22.88 6.06
C ASP A 324 -9.78 23.51 4.74
N ASP A 325 -10.96 24.12 4.67
CA ASP A 325 -11.57 24.66 3.44
C ASP A 325 -10.66 25.63 2.63
N LYS A 326 -9.64 26.19 3.24
CA LYS A 326 -8.74 27.18 2.63
C LYS A 326 -7.28 26.73 2.49
N LYS A 327 -6.85 25.67 3.17
CA LYS A 327 -5.43 25.23 3.20
C LYS A 327 -5.33 23.72 3.03
N ILE A 328 -4.38 23.29 2.18
CA ILE A 328 -4.07 21.90 1.91
C ILE A 328 -2.77 21.54 2.59
N ASN A 329 -2.75 20.42 3.33
CA ASN A 329 -1.56 19.92 3.99
C ASN A 329 -0.78 18.98 3.06
N PHE A 330 0.48 19.33 2.78
CA PHE A 330 1.40 18.55 1.96
C PHE A 330 2.52 17.95 2.80
N ILE A 331 3.02 16.80 2.40
CA ILE A 331 4.28 16.27 2.92
C ILE A 331 5.38 16.73 1.99
N LEU A 332 6.27 17.61 2.48
CA LEU A 332 7.33 18.20 1.70
C LEU A 332 8.71 17.66 2.10
N LEU A 333 9.65 17.68 1.16
CA LEU A 333 11.02 17.20 1.37
C LEU A 333 11.95 18.33 1.87
N ARG A 334 12.94 17.95 2.68
CA ARG A 334 14.16 18.74 2.90
C ARG A 334 15.33 18.19 2.08
N SER A 335 15.43 16.90 1.95
CA SER A 335 16.42 16.19 1.13
C SER A 335 15.97 14.75 0.93
N ILE A 336 16.65 13.97 0.11
CA ILE A 336 16.44 12.51 0.07
C ILE A 336 16.72 11.94 1.47
N GLY A 337 15.78 11.17 1.98
CA GLY A 337 15.80 10.56 3.32
C GLY A 337 15.30 11.48 4.44
N LYS A 338 14.87 12.71 4.13
CA LYS A 338 14.41 13.68 5.16
C LYS A 338 13.24 14.51 4.66
N THR A 339 12.11 14.47 5.38
CA THR A 339 10.95 15.33 5.14
C THR A 339 10.95 16.57 6.03
N ALA A 340 10.19 17.58 5.63
CA ALA A 340 9.78 18.64 6.53
C ALA A 340 8.78 18.10 7.56
N GLN A 341 8.62 18.82 8.67
CA GLN A 341 7.73 18.39 9.76
C GLN A 341 6.29 18.28 9.24
N PRO A 342 5.59 17.13 9.43
CA PRO A 342 4.21 16.99 9.04
C PRO A 342 3.32 18.04 9.75
N ASN A 343 2.15 18.33 9.16
CA ASN A 343 1.19 19.34 9.64
C ASN A 343 1.65 20.81 9.62
N LYS A 344 2.92 21.11 9.33
CA LYS A 344 3.44 22.49 9.23
C LYS A 344 3.49 23.05 7.81
N ASN A 345 3.15 22.22 6.80
CA ASN A 345 3.26 22.60 5.39
C ASN A 345 1.88 22.79 4.74
N LYS A 346 1.02 23.55 5.44
CA LYS A 346 -0.29 23.94 4.91
C LYS A 346 -0.12 25.05 3.87
N ILE A 347 -0.57 24.84 2.66
CA ILE A 347 -0.48 25.77 1.54
C ILE A 347 -1.89 26.24 1.19
N ASN A 348 -2.10 27.54 1.09
CA ASN A 348 -3.39 28.09 0.68
C ASN A 348 -3.63 27.88 -0.83
N LEU A 349 -4.87 27.90 -1.23
CA LEU A 349 -5.27 27.63 -2.62
C LEU A 349 -4.77 28.69 -3.60
N MET A 350 -4.59 29.95 -3.15
CA MET A 350 -4.08 31.04 -4.00
C MET A 350 -2.60 30.80 -4.31
N ASP A 351 -1.80 30.44 -3.31
CA ASP A 351 -0.39 30.10 -3.53
C ASP A 351 -0.22 28.87 -4.42
N LEU A 352 -1.06 27.85 -4.23
CA LEU A 352 -1.05 26.67 -5.09
C LEU A 352 -1.38 27.02 -6.55
N LYS A 353 -2.33 27.93 -6.78
CA LYS A 353 -2.64 28.45 -8.12
C LYS A 353 -1.46 29.18 -8.75
N LYS A 354 -0.74 30.02 -7.99
CA LYS A 354 0.48 30.71 -8.46
C LYS A 354 1.56 29.73 -8.91
N PHE A 355 1.73 28.61 -8.16
CA PHE A 355 2.73 27.58 -8.49
C PHE A 355 2.27 26.63 -9.60
N SER A 356 1.01 26.64 -10.01
CA SER A 356 0.40 25.59 -10.86
C SER A 356 1.14 25.39 -12.20
N ASN A 357 1.56 26.46 -12.86
CA ASN A 357 2.28 26.38 -14.13
C ASN A 357 3.72 25.90 -13.94
N LEU A 358 4.37 26.33 -12.84
CA LEU A 358 5.72 25.91 -12.48
C LEU A 358 5.79 24.43 -12.10
N LEU A 359 4.75 23.90 -11.45
CA LEU A 359 4.69 22.50 -11.08
C LEU A 359 4.64 21.53 -12.28
N ILE A 360 4.17 21.99 -13.44
CA ILE A 360 4.04 21.18 -14.66
C ILE A 360 5.19 21.42 -15.65
N ASN A 361 5.89 22.54 -15.54
CA ASN A 361 6.90 22.95 -16.49
C ASN A 361 8.04 21.91 -16.55
N ARG A 362 8.44 21.51 -17.79
CA ARG A 362 9.48 20.49 -18.03
C ARG A 362 10.90 20.98 -17.71
N ASN A 363 11.10 22.29 -17.62
CA ASN A 363 12.39 22.92 -17.39
C ASN A 363 12.74 23.07 -15.90
N PHE A 364 11.99 22.40 -15.04
CA PHE A 364 12.30 22.24 -13.62
C PHE A 364 13.03 20.94 -13.36
#